data_d1724c150cd5b3951e35773a577807b3
#
_entry.id   d1724c150cd5b3951e35773a577807b3
#
_cell.length_a   1.000
_cell.length_b   1.000
_cell.length_c   1.000
_cell.angle_alpha   90.00
_cell.angle_beta   90.00
_cell.angle_gamma   90.00
#
_symmetry.space_group_name_H-M   'P 1'
#
loop_
_entity.id
_entity.type
_entity.pdbx_description
1 polymer ?
#
loop_
_entity_poly.entity_id
_entity_poly.type
_entity_poly.pdbx_seq_one_letter_code
_entity_poly.pdbx_strand_id
1 'polypeptide(L)'
;MALTELFSARRSSTTCPHCGVGCGVAATRETTSSDGEEVIRIRGDEQHPANNGKLCVKGSSLADTLGNHGRLLTPRLHGEDCDWETALDYAASKLRETIDAHGPDSVAF
;
A
#
# COMPACT_ATOMS: atom_id res chain seq x y z
N MET A 1 19.88 -21.62 -28.93
CA MET A 1 19.60 -21.06 -27.60
C MET A 1 18.48 -20.07 -27.77
N ALA A 2 17.33 -20.38 -27.19
CA ALA A 2 16.09 -19.64 -27.44
C ALA A 2 16.06 -18.32 -26.67
N LEU A 3 15.65 -17.25 -27.37
CA LEU A 3 15.44 -15.89 -26.86
C LEU A 3 14.33 -15.77 -25.77
N THR A 4 13.84 -16.91 -25.29
CA THR A 4 12.70 -16.99 -24.36
C THR A 4 13.08 -16.87 -22.88
N GLU A 5 14.36 -16.82 -22.53
CA GLU A 5 14.83 -16.76 -21.13
C GLU A 5 15.06 -15.35 -20.59
N LEU A 6 14.89 -14.30 -21.40
CA LEU A 6 15.22 -12.91 -21.02
C LEU A 6 14.07 -12.16 -20.32
N PHE A 7 12.87 -12.74 -20.20
CA PHE A 7 11.73 -12.09 -19.55
C PHE A 7 11.18 -12.95 -18.41
N SER A 8 11.94 -13.13 -17.36
CA SER A 8 11.42 -13.68 -16.11
C SER A 8 10.56 -12.63 -15.40
N ALA A 9 9.28 -12.56 -15.77
CA ALA A 9 8.30 -11.80 -15.04
C ALA A 9 8.22 -12.34 -13.60
N ARG A 10 8.75 -11.59 -12.63
CA ARG A 10 8.64 -11.98 -11.23
C ARG A 10 7.21 -11.77 -10.78
N ARG A 11 6.49 -12.86 -10.54
CA ARG A 11 5.16 -12.86 -9.95
C ARG A 11 5.25 -12.98 -8.43
N SER A 12 4.53 -12.14 -7.72
CA SER A 12 4.35 -12.22 -6.27
C SER A 12 2.86 -12.28 -5.95
N SER A 13 2.45 -13.18 -5.08
CA SER A 13 1.09 -13.24 -4.54
C SER A 13 1.05 -12.57 -3.17
N THR A 14 0.03 -11.76 -2.94
CA THR A 14 -0.15 -10.99 -1.70
C THR A 14 -1.65 -10.76 -1.44
N THR A 15 -1.95 -10.10 -0.34
CA THR A 15 -3.32 -9.72 0.02
C THR A 15 -3.55 -8.24 -0.27
N CYS A 16 -4.72 -7.91 -0.81
CA CYS A 16 -5.14 -6.54 -1.03
C CYS A 16 -5.25 -5.78 0.30
N PRO A 17 -4.64 -4.60 0.45
CA PRO A 17 -4.59 -3.87 1.72
C PRO A 17 -5.83 -2.99 1.99
N HIS A 18 -6.79 -2.92 1.06
CA HIS A 18 -7.84 -1.89 1.13
C HIS A 18 -8.99 -2.19 2.07
N CYS A 19 -9.34 -3.46 2.27
CA CYS A 19 -10.47 -3.80 3.14
C CYS A 19 -10.36 -5.22 3.72
N GLY A 20 -11.24 -5.54 4.67
CA GLY A 20 -11.23 -6.81 5.40
C GLY A 20 -11.68 -8.04 4.61
N VAL A 21 -12.06 -7.90 3.34
CA VAL A 21 -12.35 -9.06 2.47
C VAL A 21 -11.09 -9.91 2.25
N GLY A 22 -9.91 -9.28 2.25
CA GLY A 22 -8.64 -10.00 2.14
C GLY A 22 -8.44 -10.64 0.77
N CYS A 23 -8.85 -9.96 -0.31
CA CYS A 23 -8.71 -10.49 -1.67
C CYS A 23 -7.25 -10.83 -1.99
N GLY A 24 -7.03 -12.01 -2.57
CA GLY A 24 -5.73 -12.40 -3.12
C GLY A 24 -5.40 -11.61 -4.37
N VAL A 25 -4.19 -11.08 -4.43
CA VAL A 25 -3.65 -10.27 -5.52
C VAL A 25 -2.38 -10.90 -6.05
N ALA A 26 -2.29 -11.02 -7.36
CA ALA A 26 -1.06 -11.37 -8.07
C ALA A 26 -0.45 -10.11 -8.69
N ALA A 27 0.73 -9.74 -8.23
CA ALA A 27 1.54 -8.68 -8.81
C ALA A 27 2.60 -9.27 -9.73
N THR A 28 2.71 -8.74 -10.94
CA THR A 28 3.73 -9.14 -11.91
C THR A 28 4.54 -7.92 -12.29
N ARG A 29 5.86 -8.02 -12.21
CA ARG A 29 6.77 -6.98 -12.70
C ARG A 29 7.14 -7.31 -14.14
N GLU A 30 6.88 -6.40 -15.04
CA GLU A 30 7.19 -6.49 -16.46
C GLU A 30 8.08 -5.32 -16.86
N THR A 31 9.04 -5.56 -17.76
CA THR A 31 9.83 -4.48 -18.36
C THR A 31 9.24 -4.17 -19.73
N THR A 32 8.92 -2.91 -19.99
CA THR A 32 8.42 -2.50 -21.30
C THR A 32 9.52 -2.58 -22.35
N SER A 33 9.15 -3.07 -23.55
CA SER A 33 10.11 -3.30 -24.63
C SER A 33 10.61 -2.01 -25.30
N SER A 34 9.94 -0.87 -25.07
CA SER A 34 10.19 0.38 -25.78
C SER A 34 11.24 1.27 -25.12
N ASP A 35 11.32 1.27 -23.79
CA ASP A 35 12.14 2.22 -23.01
C ASP A 35 12.80 1.59 -21.78
N GLY A 36 12.56 0.30 -21.54
CA GLY A 36 13.11 -0.41 -20.38
C GLY A 36 12.44 -0.04 -19.06
N GLU A 37 11.31 0.66 -19.08
CA GLU A 37 10.58 1.01 -17.88
C GLU A 37 9.95 -0.23 -17.21
N GLU A 38 10.09 -0.32 -15.90
CA GLU A 38 9.46 -1.38 -15.11
C GLU A 38 8.01 -1.00 -14.79
N VAL A 39 7.07 -1.86 -15.19
CA VAL A 39 5.63 -1.71 -14.91
C VAL A 39 5.16 -2.83 -14.01
N ILE A 40 4.41 -2.48 -12.98
CA ILE A 40 3.75 -3.46 -12.10
C ILE A 40 2.31 -3.65 -12.57
N ARG A 41 1.96 -4.88 -12.92
CA ARG A 41 0.58 -5.27 -13.24
C ARG A 41 -0.05 -5.99 -12.07
N ILE A 42 -1.27 -5.60 -11.75
CA ILE A 42 -2.07 -6.21 -10.69
C ILE A 42 -3.24 -6.98 -11.29
N ARG A 43 -3.41 -8.21 -10.83
CA ARG A 43 -4.57 -9.06 -11.14
C ARG A 43 -5.05 -9.76 -9.88
N GLY A 44 -6.31 -10.18 -9.86
CA GLY A 44 -6.80 -11.07 -8.80
C GLY A 44 -6.13 -12.43 -8.89
N ASP A 45 -5.84 -13.02 -7.75
CA ASP A 45 -5.33 -14.38 -7.66
C ASP A 45 -6.50 -15.36 -7.81
N GLU A 46 -6.52 -16.10 -8.92
CA GLU A 46 -7.60 -17.05 -9.25
C GLU A 46 -7.68 -18.23 -8.28
N GLN A 47 -6.58 -18.53 -7.59
CA GLN A 47 -6.52 -19.61 -6.61
C GLN A 47 -6.88 -19.16 -5.20
N HIS A 48 -7.05 -17.85 -4.98
CA HIS A 48 -7.33 -17.33 -3.65
C HIS A 48 -8.83 -17.48 -3.31
N PRO A 49 -9.18 -18.14 -2.17
CA PRO A 49 -10.55 -18.50 -1.85
C PRO A 49 -11.48 -17.30 -1.58
N ALA A 50 -10.94 -16.16 -1.14
CA ALA A 50 -11.75 -14.99 -0.81
C ALA A 50 -12.33 -14.29 -2.05
N ASN A 51 -11.66 -14.34 -3.20
CA ASN A 51 -12.06 -13.56 -4.38
C ASN A 51 -12.04 -14.31 -5.71
N ASN A 52 -11.44 -15.51 -5.78
CA ASN A 52 -11.38 -16.33 -7.00
C ASN A 52 -11.03 -15.49 -8.26
N GLY A 53 -9.97 -14.71 -8.18
CA GLY A 53 -9.48 -13.87 -9.26
C GLY A 53 -10.23 -12.54 -9.47
N LYS A 54 -11.32 -12.28 -8.77
CA LYS A 54 -12.11 -11.04 -8.91
C LYS A 54 -11.57 -9.94 -8.00
N LEU A 55 -11.51 -8.71 -8.51
CA LEU A 55 -11.15 -7.53 -7.74
C LEU A 55 -12.19 -6.44 -7.93
N CYS A 56 -12.41 -5.65 -6.89
CA CYS A 56 -13.13 -4.38 -7.02
C CYS A 56 -12.22 -3.31 -7.64
N VAL A 57 -12.77 -2.15 -7.93
CA VAL A 57 -12.01 -1.03 -8.50
C VAL A 57 -10.76 -0.65 -7.68
N LYS A 58 -10.83 -0.69 -6.33
CA LYS A 58 -9.67 -0.39 -5.47
C LYS A 58 -8.55 -1.42 -5.64
N GLY A 59 -8.91 -2.71 -5.68
CA GLY A 59 -7.93 -3.78 -5.86
C GLY A 59 -7.31 -3.78 -7.26
N SER A 60 -8.07 -3.50 -8.30
CA SER A 60 -7.55 -3.41 -9.67
C SER A 60 -6.65 -2.21 -9.91
N SER A 61 -6.87 -1.09 -9.19
CA SER A 61 -6.04 0.12 -9.25
C SER A 61 -4.89 0.12 -8.22
N LEU A 62 -4.60 -1.01 -7.60
CA LEU A 62 -3.54 -1.07 -6.57
C LEU A 62 -2.16 -0.66 -7.12
N ALA A 63 -1.87 -0.95 -8.39
CA ALA A 63 -0.61 -0.54 -9.03
C ALA A 63 -0.42 0.98 -9.01
N ASP A 64 -1.49 1.75 -9.18
CA ASP A 64 -1.44 3.22 -9.20
C ASP A 64 -1.06 3.83 -7.85
N THR A 65 -1.15 3.04 -6.78
CA THR A 65 -0.77 3.46 -5.42
C THR A 65 0.69 3.15 -5.07
N LEU A 66 1.41 2.45 -5.96
CA LEU A 66 2.81 2.09 -5.76
C LEU A 66 3.72 3.21 -6.27
N GLY A 67 4.59 3.69 -5.51
CA GLY A 67 5.49 4.77 -5.91
C GLY A 67 5.38 5.96 -4.97
N ASN A 68 6.30 6.90 -5.14
CA ASN A 68 6.50 8.00 -4.21
C ASN A 68 5.97 9.34 -4.73
N HIS A 69 5.51 9.39 -5.99
CA HIS A 69 5.00 10.62 -6.57
C HIS A 69 3.77 11.12 -5.81
N GLY A 70 3.82 12.35 -5.34
CA GLY A 70 2.73 12.99 -4.59
C GLY A 70 2.50 12.43 -3.17
N ARG A 71 3.37 11.55 -2.66
CA ARG A 71 3.26 11.00 -1.31
C ARG A 71 4.00 11.85 -0.29
N LEU A 72 3.41 11.96 0.89
CA LEU A 72 4.10 12.49 2.06
C LEU A 72 5.06 11.41 2.61
N LEU A 73 6.36 11.64 2.51
CA LEU A 73 7.40 10.67 2.88
C LEU A 73 8.02 10.94 4.26
N THR A 74 7.83 12.15 4.78
CA THR A 74 8.28 12.57 6.11
C THR A 74 7.09 13.08 6.90
N PRO A 75 7.04 12.85 8.22
CA PRO A 75 6.00 13.44 9.06
C PRO A 75 6.05 14.98 9.02
N ARG A 76 4.90 15.60 9.19
CA ARG A 76 4.79 17.05 9.29
C ARG A 76 4.02 17.44 10.54
N LEU A 77 4.56 18.43 11.28
CA LEU A 77 3.94 19.00 12.45
C LEU A 77 3.79 20.51 12.24
N HIS A 78 2.58 21.02 12.34
CA HIS A 78 2.25 22.45 12.11
C HIS A 78 2.74 23.02 10.76
N GLY A 79 2.85 22.14 9.74
CA GLY A 79 3.29 22.52 8.40
C GLY A 79 4.79 22.36 8.13
N GLU A 80 5.59 22.07 9.16
CA GLU A 80 7.03 21.84 9.06
C GLU A 80 7.36 20.34 9.09
N ASP A 81 8.37 19.94 8.35
CA ASP A 81 8.86 18.56 8.36
C ASP A 81 9.53 18.27 9.71
N CYS A 82 9.29 17.07 10.26
CA CYS A 82 9.89 16.63 11.52
C CYS A 82 10.29 15.14 11.44
N ASP A 83 11.06 14.67 12.42
CA ASP A 83 11.35 13.24 12.56
C ASP A 83 10.17 12.47 13.13
N TRP A 84 10.23 11.14 13.02
CA TRP A 84 9.19 10.25 13.50
C TRP A 84 9.00 10.27 15.02
N GLU A 85 10.08 10.43 15.78
CA GLU A 85 10.04 10.49 17.25
C GLU A 85 9.23 11.71 17.69
N THR A 86 9.56 12.88 17.17
CA THR A 86 8.83 14.14 17.44
C THR A 86 7.34 14.03 17.06
N ALA A 87 7.04 13.46 15.89
CA ALA A 87 5.66 13.30 15.43
C ALA A 87 4.84 12.36 16.32
N LEU A 88 5.41 11.23 16.71
CA LEU A 88 4.75 10.23 17.55
C LEU A 88 4.56 10.73 18.98
N ASP A 89 5.55 11.39 19.56
CA ASP A 89 5.46 11.99 20.89
C ASP A 89 4.37 13.06 20.96
N TYR A 90 4.30 13.90 19.93
CA TYR A 90 3.24 14.89 19.84
C TYR A 90 1.85 14.24 19.74
N ALA A 91 1.68 13.25 18.86
CA ALA A 91 0.42 12.54 18.71
C ALA A 91 0.00 11.81 20.02
N ALA A 92 0.95 11.14 20.67
CA ALA A 92 0.72 10.46 21.93
C ALA A 92 0.33 11.43 23.06
N SER A 93 1.00 12.59 23.15
CA SER A 93 0.68 13.62 24.15
C SER A 93 -0.73 14.17 23.96
N LYS A 94 -1.15 14.42 22.69
CA LYS A 94 -2.49 14.94 22.39
C LYS A 94 -3.60 13.92 22.69
N LEU A 95 -3.35 12.65 22.40
CA LEU A 95 -4.28 11.58 22.77
C LEU A 95 -4.40 11.46 24.32
N ARG A 96 -3.27 11.53 25.02
CA ARG A 96 -3.25 11.50 26.47
C ARG A 96 -4.00 12.68 27.10
N GLU A 97 -3.70 13.91 26.65
CA GLU A 97 -4.40 15.12 27.09
C GLU A 97 -5.91 15.01 26.90
N THR A 98 -6.36 14.45 25.76
CA THR A 98 -7.79 14.26 25.46
C THR A 98 -8.43 13.25 26.41
N ILE A 99 -7.77 12.12 26.64
CA ILE A 99 -8.26 11.07 27.56
C ILE A 99 -8.30 11.58 29.00
N ASP A 100 -7.27 12.28 29.45
CA ASP A 100 -7.19 12.80 30.81
C ASP A 100 -8.27 13.87 31.06
N ALA A 101 -8.60 14.67 30.05
CA ALA A 101 -9.62 15.73 30.17
C ALA A 101 -11.06 15.21 30.02
N HIS A 102 -11.31 14.20 29.21
CA HIS A 102 -12.66 13.81 28.76
C HIS A 102 -12.96 12.31 28.94
N GLY A 103 -12.01 11.53 29.45
CA GLY A 103 -12.14 10.08 29.66
C GLY A 103 -11.80 9.25 28.40
N PRO A 104 -11.64 7.93 28.57
CA PRO A 104 -11.19 7.03 27.49
C PRO A 104 -12.16 6.97 26.30
N ASP A 105 -13.46 7.15 26.52
CA ASP A 105 -14.48 7.11 25.47
C ASP A 105 -14.45 8.33 24.54
N SER A 106 -13.61 9.32 24.83
CA SER A 106 -13.43 10.50 23.99
C SER A 106 -12.58 10.24 22.72
N VAL A 107 -11.92 9.09 22.64
CA VAL A 107 -11.10 8.69 21.48
C VAL A 107 -11.72 7.48 20.81
N ALA A 108 -11.90 7.55 19.49
CA ALA A 108 -12.42 6.45 18.66
C ALA A 108 -11.45 6.12 17.51
N PHE A 109 -11.36 4.84 17.18
CA PHE A 109 -10.57 4.32 16.06
C PHE A 109 -11.46 3.64 15.02
#